data_fc9209904e7281052ab93aa3b1313c52
#
_entry.id   fc9209904e7281052ab93aa3b1313c52
#
_cell.length_a   1.000
_cell.length_b   1.000
_cell.length_c   1.000
_cell.angle_alpha   90.00
_cell.angle_beta   90.00
_cell.angle_gamma   90.00
#
_symmetry.space_group_name_H-M   'P 1'
#
loop_
_entity.id
_entity.type
_entity.pdbx_description
1 polymer ?
#
loop_
_entity_poly.entity_id
_entity_poly.type
_entity_poly.pdbx_seq_one_letter_code
_entity_poly.pdbx_strand_id
1 'polypeptide(L)'
;MSLLIDQKKYKEAVKLQGNHPEVVGSMISKKGDVQVLKEFQQTFPSPNGAFDLAYQEQRWEDMMRQSGVKMTDKRYEMKAYGYLKLDKVKEAKEEAAHIQNQDLNQKIEIYEKTKKEIEETKKQVEEEKKKEPTDEKKLQSLTDQQKKQEELLKNL
;
A
#
# COMPACT_ATOMS: atom_id res chain seq x y z
N MET A 1 -12.73 23.77 -12.93
CA MET A 1 -11.56 22.86 -12.75
C MET A 1 -11.96 21.39 -12.91
N SER A 2 -12.83 20.84 -12.06
CA SER A 2 -13.25 19.43 -12.16
C SER A 2 -13.77 19.07 -13.56
N LEU A 3 -14.63 19.89 -14.12
CA LEU A 3 -15.18 19.69 -15.46
C LEU A 3 -14.10 19.57 -16.57
N LEU A 4 -13.03 20.36 -16.51
CA LEU A 4 -11.93 20.27 -17.47
C LEU A 4 -11.16 18.96 -17.34
N ILE A 5 -10.97 18.49 -16.10
CA ILE A 5 -10.34 17.19 -15.82
C ILE A 5 -11.23 16.06 -16.36
N ASP A 6 -12.53 16.11 -16.09
CA ASP A 6 -13.51 15.10 -16.53
C ASP A 6 -13.63 15.06 -18.07
N GLN A 7 -13.42 16.20 -18.75
CA GLN A 7 -13.34 16.31 -20.21
C GLN A 7 -11.94 16.03 -20.77
N LYS A 8 -10.97 15.61 -19.96
CA LYS A 8 -9.57 15.35 -20.34
C LYS A 8 -8.85 16.56 -20.94
N LYS A 9 -9.31 17.77 -20.64
CA LYS A 9 -8.71 19.04 -21.08
C LYS A 9 -7.59 19.47 -20.13
N TYR A 10 -6.57 18.63 -19.96
CA TYR A 10 -5.53 18.80 -18.96
C TYR A 10 -4.70 20.07 -19.13
N LYS A 11 -4.38 20.45 -20.37
CA LYS A 11 -3.64 21.69 -20.68
C LYS A 11 -4.42 22.94 -20.26
N GLU A 12 -5.73 22.95 -20.50
CA GLU A 12 -6.61 24.04 -20.09
C GLU A 12 -6.74 24.08 -18.56
N ALA A 13 -6.86 22.90 -17.92
CA ALA A 13 -6.91 22.81 -16.47
C ALA A 13 -5.62 23.35 -15.83
N VAL A 14 -4.45 23.02 -16.36
CA VAL A 14 -3.15 23.51 -15.89
C VAL A 14 -3.04 25.02 -16.10
N LYS A 15 -3.43 25.54 -17.28
CA LYS A 15 -3.44 26.97 -17.55
C LYS A 15 -4.33 27.74 -16.57
N LEU A 16 -5.50 27.20 -16.24
CA LEU A 16 -6.42 27.80 -15.27
C LEU A 16 -5.83 27.86 -13.85
N GLN A 17 -4.88 26.98 -13.53
CA GLN A 17 -4.12 26.97 -12.28
C GLN A 17 -2.77 27.69 -12.38
N GLY A 18 -2.68 28.70 -13.22
CA GLY A 18 -1.45 29.51 -13.35
C GLY A 18 -0.25 28.76 -13.90
N ASN A 19 -0.47 27.73 -14.73
CA ASN A 19 0.54 26.81 -15.26
C ASN A 19 1.24 25.95 -14.21
N HIS A 20 0.51 25.54 -13.16
CA HIS A 20 0.99 24.66 -12.09
C HIS A 20 0.45 23.23 -12.27
N PRO A 21 1.10 22.35 -13.06
CA PRO A 21 0.64 20.98 -13.28
C PRO A 21 0.64 20.15 -12.00
N GLU A 22 1.53 20.45 -11.05
CA GLU A 22 1.60 19.75 -9.75
C GLU A 22 0.31 19.94 -8.93
N VAL A 23 -0.36 21.08 -9.03
CA VAL A 23 -1.64 21.35 -8.38
C VAL A 23 -2.74 20.49 -9.00
N VAL A 24 -2.83 20.47 -10.33
CA VAL A 24 -3.81 19.65 -11.05
C VAL A 24 -3.58 18.16 -10.80
N GLY A 25 -2.32 17.71 -10.88
CA GLY A 25 -1.94 16.34 -10.58
C GLY A 25 -2.34 15.89 -9.18
N SER A 26 -2.13 16.75 -8.17
CA SER A 26 -2.56 16.49 -6.79
C SER A 26 -4.09 16.38 -6.66
N MET A 27 -4.86 17.19 -7.38
CA MET A 27 -6.31 17.10 -7.40
C MET A 27 -6.80 15.80 -8.02
N ILE A 28 -6.18 15.36 -9.12
CA ILE A 28 -6.49 14.09 -9.79
C ILE A 28 -6.16 12.91 -8.88
N SER A 29 -4.97 12.92 -8.27
CA SER A 29 -4.53 11.87 -7.35
C SER A 29 -5.50 11.70 -6.17
N LYS A 30 -6.00 12.80 -5.60
CA LYS A 30 -6.98 12.77 -4.50
C LYS A 30 -8.34 12.17 -4.91
N LYS A 31 -8.74 12.30 -6.18
CA LYS A 31 -9.98 11.67 -6.68
C LYS A 31 -9.86 10.15 -6.80
N GLY A 32 -8.65 9.63 -6.91
CA GLY A 32 -8.38 8.19 -7.00
C GLY A 32 -8.74 7.56 -8.36
N ASP A 33 -8.96 8.36 -9.40
CA ASP A 33 -9.18 7.84 -10.75
C ASP A 33 -7.83 7.52 -11.42
N VAL A 34 -7.50 6.23 -11.41
CA VAL A 34 -6.22 5.70 -11.93
C VAL A 34 -6.04 6.04 -13.41
N GLN A 35 -7.10 5.90 -14.20
CA GLN A 35 -7.01 6.14 -15.64
C GLN A 35 -6.76 7.62 -15.97
N VAL A 36 -7.46 8.51 -15.28
CA VAL A 36 -7.28 9.96 -15.42
C VAL A 36 -5.88 10.37 -14.96
N LEU A 37 -5.39 9.83 -13.85
CA LEU A 37 -4.04 10.10 -13.36
C LEU A 37 -2.98 9.62 -14.35
N LYS A 38 -3.17 8.45 -14.95
CA LYS A 38 -2.27 7.89 -15.97
C LYS A 38 -2.19 8.75 -17.23
N GLU A 39 -3.33 9.16 -17.75
CA GLU A 39 -3.39 10.05 -18.92
C GLU A 39 -2.79 11.44 -18.62
N PHE A 40 -3.07 11.99 -17.44
CA PHE A 40 -2.47 13.23 -17.00
C PHE A 40 -0.94 13.13 -16.90
N GLN A 41 -0.43 12.05 -16.32
CA GLN A 41 0.99 11.79 -16.17
C GLN A 41 1.72 11.63 -17.53
N GLN A 42 1.04 11.15 -18.57
CA GLN A 42 1.59 11.11 -19.93
C GLN A 42 1.78 12.52 -20.51
N THR A 43 0.91 13.45 -20.13
CA THR A 43 0.96 14.84 -20.63
C THR A 43 1.87 15.74 -19.77
N PHE A 44 1.87 15.51 -18.47
CA PHE A 44 2.61 16.26 -17.45
C PHE A 44 3.32 15.30 -16.52
N PRO A 45 4.43 14.65 -16.96
CA PRO A 45 5.16 13.70 -16.14
C PRO A 45 5.78 14.38 -14.91
N SER A 46 5.63 13.76 -13.75
CA SER A 46 6.21 14.23 -12.49
C SER A 46 6.52 13.08 -11.55
N PRO A 47 7.57 13.19 -10.69
CA PRO A 47 7.86 12.18 -9.67
C PRO A 47 6.67 11.94 -8.73
N ASN A 48 5.98 12.99 -8.33
CA ASN A 48 4.80 12.90 -7.47
C ASN A 48 3.68 12.08 -8.13
N GLY A 49 3.36 12.37 -9.40
CA GLY A 49 2.34 11.65 -10.14
C GLY A 49 2.73 10.20 -10.41
N ALA A 50 4.00 9.93 -10.70
CA ALA A 50 4.51 8.57 -10.89
C ALA A 50 4.40 7.74 -9.60
N PHE A 51 4.73 8.34 -8.44
CA PHE A 51 4.59 7.72 -7.12
C PHE A 51 3.11 7.41 -6.81
N ASP A 52 2.24 8.41 -6.94
CA ASP A 52 0.81 8.27 -6.63
C ASP A 52 0.14 7.24 -7.56
N LEU A 53 0.51 7.23 -8.86
CA LEU A 53 0.01 6.25 -9.82
C LEU A 53 0.48 4.83 -9.49
N ALA A 54 1.76 4.64 -9.15
CA ALA A 54 2.30 3.34 -8.76
C ALA A 54 1.60 2.79 -7.51
N TYR A 55 1.27 3.66 -6.53
CA TYR A 55 0.48 3.30 -5.37
C TYR A 55 -0.93 2.80 -5.76
N GLN A 56 -1.63 3.56 -6.58
CA GLN A 56 -3.00 3.22 -7.00
C GLN A 56 -3.06 1.94 -7.84
N GLU A 57 -2.02 1.68 -8.65
CA GLU A 57 -1.86 0.45 -9.43
C GLU A 57 -1.25 -0.70 -8.60
N GLN A 58 -0.99 -0.52 -7.30
CA GLN A 58 -0.38 -1.50 -6.40
C GLN A 58 0.99 -2.00 -6.86
N ARG A 59 1.72 -1.16 -7.59
CA ARG A 59 3.10 -1.43 -8.05
C ARG A 59 4.10 -0.94 -7.00
N TRP A 60 4.14 -1.66 -5.86
CA TRP A 60 4.85 -1.23 -4.65
C TRP A 60 6.34 -0.99 -4.86
N GLU A 61 7.02 -1.86 -5.57
CA GLU A 61 8.44 -1.72 -5.86
C GLU A 61 8.73 -0.53 -6.77
N ASP A 62 7.88 -0.28 -7.77
CA ASP A 62 8.01 0.89 -8.64
C ASP A 62 7.79 2.18 -7.86
N MET A 63 6.83 2.18 -6.93
CA MET A 63 6.60 3.32 -6.03
C MET A 63 7.85 3.63 -5.20
N MET A 64 8.52 2.60 -4.64
CA MET A 64 9.73 2.78 -3.81
C MET A 64 10.95 3.28 -4.61
N ARG A 65 10.98 3.03 -5.93
CA ARG A 65 12.06 3.51 -6.81
C ARG A 65 11.92 4.97 -7.22
N GLN A 66 10.77 5.60 -6.97
CA GLN A 66 10.58 7.00 -7.36
C GLN A 66 11.47 7.92 -6.52
N SER A 67 12.27 8.74 -7.19
CA SER A 67 13.11 9.77 -6.59
C SER A 67 12.55 11.17 -6.86
N GLY A 68 12.91 12.16 -6.02
CA GLY A 68 12.44 13.53 -6.19
C GLY A 68 10.95 13.74 -5.83
N VAL A 69 10.34 12.78 -5.14
CA VAL A 69 8.96 12.87 -4.66
C VAL A 69 8.91 13.86 -3.50
N LYS A 70 8.00 14.83 -3.60
CA LYS A 70 7.70 15.71 -2.47
C LYS A 70 6.86 14.95 -1.45
N MET A 71 7.48 14.57 -0.34
CA MET A 71 6.81 13.83 0.72
C MET A 71 5.78 14.71 1.45
N THR A 72 4.64 14.13 1.72
CA THR A 72 3.54 14.66 2.54
C THR A 72 3.10 13.55 3.49
N ASP A 73 2.35 13.89 4.55
CA ASP A 73 1.82 12.88 5.47
C ASP A 73 1.12 11.74 4.73
N LYS A 74 0.33 12.07 3.71
CA LYS A 74 -0.33 11.06 2.88
C LYS A 74 0.65 10.16 2.12
N ARG A 75 1.76 10.70 1.59
CA ARG A 75 2.76 9.89 0.89
C ARG A 75 3.62 9.07 1.85
N TYR A 76 3.88 9.57 3.05
CA TYR A 76 4.49 8.75 4.11
C TYR A 76 3.57 7.56 4.48
N GLU A 77 2.26 7.79 4.65
CA GLU A 77 1.28 6.74 4.88
C GLU A 77 1.26 5.71 3.73
N MET A 78 1.21 6.18 2.48
CA MET A 78 1.23 5.33 1.28
C MET A 78 2.51 4.49 1.22
N LYS A 79 3.66 5.09 1.54
CA LYS A 79 4.97 4.42 1.53
C LYS A 79 5.07 3.37 2.63
N ALA A 80 4.63 3.70 3.85
CA ALA A 80 4.56 2.74 4.95
C ALA A 80 3.66 1.54 4.61
N TYR A 81 2.49 1.80 4.02
CA TYR A 81 1.60 0.75 3.56
C TYR A 81 2.22 -0.12 2.47
N GLY A 82 2.87 0.49 1.48
CA GLY A 82 3.59 -0.24 0.43
C GLY A 82 4.69 -1.14 1.00
N TYR A 83 5.44 -0.68 2.00
CA TYR A 83 6.41 -1.52 2.69
C TYR A 83 5.78 -2.71 3.41
N LEU A 84 4.60 -2.56 4.02
CA LEU A 84 3.88 -3.72 4.57
C LEU A 84 3.49 -4.73 3.49
N LYS A 85 3.04 -4.26 2.31
CA LYS A 85 2.73 -5.15 1.17
C LYS A 85 3.96 -5.87 0.60
N LEU A 86 5.15 -5.30 0.79
CA LEU A 86 6.44 -5.91 0.46
C LEU A 86 7.06 -6.72 1.62
N ASP A 87 6.33 -6.88 2.72
CA ASP A 87 6.78 -7.58 3.93
C ASP A 87 8.00 -6.95 4.62
N LYS A 88 8.13 -5.64 4.51
CA LYS A 88 9.22 -4.83 5.07
C LYS A 88 8.74 -4.01 6.26
N VAL A 89 8.47 -4.72 7.37
CA VAL A 89 7.85 -4.11 8.58
C VAL A 89 8.73 -3.02 9.18
N LYS A 90 10.05 -3.21 9.18
CA LYS A 90 10.98 -2.22 9.74
C LYS A 90 10.90 -0.90 8.97
N GLU A 91 10.96 -0.96 7.66
CA GLU A 91 10.87 0.20 6.77
C GLU A 91 9.48 0.86 6.88
N ALA A 92 8.42 0.07 7.03
CA ALA A 92 7.08 0.60 7.27
C ALA A 92 7.00 1.42 8.56
N LYS A 93 7.63 0.97 9.65
CA LYS A 93 7.73 1.70 10.92
C LYS A 93 8.54 3.00 10.78
N GLU A 94 9.63 2.96 10.03
CA GLU A 94 10.47 4.13 9.76
C GLU A 94 9.68 5.21 9.03
N GLU A 95 8.91 4.87 7.99
CA GLU A 95 8.07 5.83 7.29
C GLU A 95 6.90 6.34 8.14
N ALA A 96 6.27 5.46 8.92
CA ALA A 96 5.18 5.85 9.83
C ALA A 96 5.62 6.80 10.94
N ALA A 97 6.90 6.77 11.33
CA ALA A 97 7.47 7.66 12.34
C ALA A 97 7.51 9.13 11.91
N HIS A 98 7.40 9.43 10.61
CA HIS A 98 7.34 10.79 10.08
C HIS A 98 5.97 11.46 10.30
N ILE A 99 4.94 10.69 10.64
CA ILE A 99 3.57 11.18 10.77
C ILE A 99 2.92 10.68 12.07
N GLN A 100 1.98 11.46 12.59
CA GLN A 100 1.21 11.08 13.77
C GLN A 100 -0.11 10.41 13.31
N ASN A 101 -0.03 9.13 12.92
CA ASN A 101 -1.19 8.36 12.46
C ASN A 101 -1.33 7.08 13.30
N GLN A 102 -2.23 7.13 14.30
CA GLN A 102 -2.47 6.00 15.21
C GLN A 102 -3.02 4.78 14.49
N ASP A 103 -3.93 4.97 13.52
CA ASP A 103 -4.53 3.86 12.75
C ASP A 103 -3.47 3.12 11.94
N LEU A 104 -2.52 3.85 11.34
CA LEU A 104 -1.40 3.26 10.62
C LEU A 104 -0.49 2.45 11.56
N ASN A 105 -0.15 3.03 12.71
CA ASN A 105 0.69 2.34 13.72
C ASN A 105 0.01 1.05 14.22
N GLN A 106 -1.29 1.09 14.51
CA GLN A 106 -2.06 -0.11 14.88
C GLN A 106 -2.05 -1.17 13.77
N LYS A 107 -2.21 -0.78 12.51
CA LYS A 107 -2.12 -1.72 11.38
C LYS A 107 -0.74 -2.38 11.29
N ILE A 108 0.32 -1.62 11.47
CA ILE A 108 1.70 -2.15 11.46
C ILE A 108 1.89 -3.17 12.61
N GLU A 109 1.41 -2.85 13.80
CA GLU A 109 1.49 -3.74 14.96
C GLU A 109 0.69 -5.04 14.75
N ILE A 110 -0.55 -4.93 14.24
CA ILE A 110 -1.39 -6.08 13.91
C ILE A 110 -0.69 -6.95 12.86
N TYR A 111 -0.13 -6.33 11.82
CA TYR A 111 0.59 -7.05 10.77
C TYR A 111 1.77 -7.84 11.34
N GLU A 112 2.63 -7.19 12.14
CA GLU A 112 3.80 -7.82 12.75
C GLU A 112 3.42 -8.98 13.68
N LYS A 113 2.40 -8.76 14.51
CA LYS A 113 1.89 -9.78 15.43
C LYS A 113 1.34 -10.99 14.68
N THR A 114 0.48 -10.74 13.70
CA THR A 114 -0.16 -11.80 12.89
C THR A 114 0.89 -12.62 12.13
N LYS A 115 1.95 -11.98 11.61
CA LYS A 115 3.05 -12.70 10.97
C LYS A 115 3.76 -13.65 11.90
N LYS A 116 4.06 -13.23 13.13
CA LYS A 116 4.68 -14.11 14.14
C LYS A 116 3.76 -15.30 14.46
N GLU A 117 2.46 -15.04 14.63
CA GLU A 117 1.47 -16.09 14.87
C GLU A 117 1.38 -17.10 13.71
N ILE A 118 1.46 -16.63 12.46
CA ILE A 118 1.51 -17.51 11.28
C ILE A 118 2.74 -18.42 11.32
N GLU A 119 3.90 -17.86 11.61
CA GLU A 119 5.15 -18.65 11.69
C GLU A 119 5.09 -19.72 12.80
N GLU A 120 4.53 -19.37 13.96
CA GLU A 120 4.32 -20.31 15.06
C GLU A 120 3.33 -21.40 14.67
N THR A 121 2.19 -21.04 14.05
CA THR A 121 1.19 -22.00 13.58
C THR A 121 1.76 -22.94 12.52
N LYS A 122 2.57 -22.43 11.58
CA LYS A 122 3.27 -23.24 10.58
C LYS A 122 4.19 -24.29 11.21
N LYS A 123 4.96 -23.90 12.23
CA LYS A 123 5.81 -24.84 12.98
C LYS A 123 4.98 -25.93 13.63
N GLN A 124 3.87 -25.57 14.28
CA GLN A 124 2.97 -26.53 14.94
C GLN A 124 2.33 -27.50 13.90
N VAL A 125 1.96 -27.02 12.72
CA VAL A 125 1.46 -27.86 11.62
C VAL A 125 2.54 -28.88 11.20
N GLU A 126 3.78 -28.43 10.99
CA GLU A 126 4.88 -29.32 10.59
C GLU A 126 5.26 -30.33 11.67
N GLU A 127 5.21 -29.95 12.93
CA GLU A 127 5.44 -30.84 14.06
C GLU A 127 4.32 -31.91 14.15
N GLU A 128 3.06 -31.51 13.97
CA GLU A 128 1.95 -32.46 14.03
C GLU A 128 1.97 -33.48 12.89
N LYS A 129 2.37 -33.04 11.67
CA LYS A 129 2.55 -33.95 10.54
C LYS A 129 3.62 -35.02 10.74
N LYS A 130 4.61 -34.76 11.60
CA LYS A 130 5.70 -35.71 11.90
C LYS A 130 5.37 -36.72 12.98
N LYS A 131 4.23 -36.57 13.68
CA LYS A 131 3.81 -37.52 14.72
C LYS A 131 3.19 -38.79 14.13
N GLU A 132 3.46 -39.91 14.76
CA GLU A 132 2.86 -41.19 14.45
C GLU A 132 2.24 -41.82 15.72
N PRO A 133 0.92 -41.97 15.78
CA PRO A 133 -0.08 -41.56 14.78
C PRO A 133 -0.29 -40.04 14.76
N THR A 134 -0.59 -39.48 13.58
CA THR A 134 -0.95 -38.07 13.39
C THR A 134 -2.35 -37.81 13.96
N ASP A 135 -2.52 -36.75 14.75
CA ASP A 135 -3.84 -36.27 15.17
C ASP A 135 -4.46 -35.43 14.05
N GLU A 136 -5.27 -36.08 13.19
CA GLU A 136 -5.89 -35.43 12.04
C GLU A 136 -6.82 -34.25 12.43
N LYS A 137 -7.53 -34.35 13.56
CA LYS A 137 -8.40 -33.26 14.03
C LYS A 137 -7.60 -32.04 14.44
N LYS A 138 -6.48 -32.26 15.13
CA LYS A 138 -5.58 -31.18 15.54
C LYS A 138 -4.90 -30.55 14.32
N LEU A 139 -4.44 -31.36 13.39
CA LEU A 139 -3.83 -30.89 12.15
C LEU A 139 -4.80 -30.04 11.34
N GLN A 140 -6.07 -30.48 11.19
CA GLN A 140 -7.11 -29.71 10.53
C GLN A 140 -7.36 -28.36 11.23
N SER A 141 -7.49 -28.37 12.55
CA SER A 141 -7.69 -27.13 13.33
C SER A 141 -6.56 -26.13 13.16
N LEU A 142 -5.30 -26.58 13.20
CA LEU A 142 -4.12 -25.73 12.99
C LEU A 142 -4.08 -25.17 11.55
N THR A 143 -4.42 -25.97 10.57
CA THR A 143 -4.48 -25.55 9.16
C THR A 143 -5.55 -24.49 8.95
N ASP A 144 -6.71 -24.63 9.56
CA ASP A 144 -7.80 -23.65 9.50
C ASP A 144 -7.43 -22.36 10.22
N GLN A 145 -6.72 -22.45 11.33
CA GLN A 145 -6.18 -21.29 12.05
C GLN A 145 -5.18 -20.52 11.17
N GLN A 146 -4.25 -21.22 10.54
CA GLN A 146 -3.27 -20.62 9.63
C GLN A 146 -3.97 -19.84 8.48
N LYS A 147 -4.97 -20.46 7.83
CA LYS A 147 -5.74 -19.81 6.76
C LYS A 147 -6.41 -18.51 7.21
N LYS A 148 -7.03 -18.51 8.39
CA LYS A 148 -7.66 -17.31 8.96
C LYS A 148 -6.64 -16.19 9.23
N GLN A 149 -5.48 -16.53 9.73
CA GLN A 149 -4.40 -15.57 9.98
C GLN A 149 -3.85 -14.98 8.67
N GLU A 150 -3.65 -15.81 7.64
CA GLU A 150 -3.21 -15.37 6.32
C GLU A 150 -4.26 -14.47 5.63
N GLU A 151 -5.55 -14.78 5.81
CA GLU A 151 -6.64 -13.94 5.31
C GLU A 151 -6.69 -12.59 6.03
N LEU A 152 -6.46 -12.56 7.35
CA LEU A 152 -6.36 -11.31 8.11
C LEU A 152 -5.23 -10.42 7.56
N LEU A 153 -4.04 -10.96 7.32
CA LEU A 153 -2.93 -10.20 6.74
C LEU A 153 -3.25 -9.63 5.36
N LYS A 154 -3.97 -10.39 4.54
CA LYS A 154 -4.35 -9.96 3.19
C LYS A 154 -5.31 -8.78 3.22
N ASN A 155 -6.17 -8.70 4.23
CA ASN A 155 -7.22 -7.69 4.37
C ASN A 155 -6.78 -6.45 5.19
N LEU A 156 -5.57 -6.44 5.75
CA LEU A 156 -4.95 -5.26 6.39
C LEU A 156 -4.41 -4.27 5.36
#